data_6bfcdb600fd810f59a1bf1c86c2bca2b
#
_entry.id   6bfcdb600fd810f59a1bf1c86c2bca2b
#
_cell.length_a   1.000
_cell.length_b   1.000
_cell.length_c   1.000
_cell.angle_alpha   90.00
_cell.angle_beta   90.00
_cell.angle_gamma   90.00
#
_symmetry.space_group_name_H-M   'P 1'
#
loop_
_entity.id
_entity.type
_entity.pdbx_description
1 polymer ?
#
loop_
_entity_poly.entity_id
_entity_poly.type
_entity_poly.pdbx_seq_one_letter_code
_entity_poly.pdbx_strand_id
1 'polypeptide(L)'
;GDSRMFAGKSLRLGGSLQKDGGTGAKCGDLSAILMSNTPKWADMCSTPPRNTALLADWNEKLPRMAEEVSRADVTTLAGVPSWMLVLLNKVLEVTEKDDITQVWPNLELFMHGGINFAPYKQLYEKVIPSDKMRYYETYNASEGFFAFQDTPHSKDMLLLTDHGVFYEFVPMAELDRESPRALTLGEVETGVNYAVVISTNGGLWRYMIGDTVRF
;
A
#
# COMPACT_ATOMS: atom_id res chain seq x y z
N GLY A 1 16.95 17.83 2.49
CA GLY A 1 16.16 16.96 1.66
C GLY A 1 15.36 17.77 0.65
N ASP A 2 15.42 17.36 -0.59
CA ASP A 2 14.74 18.06 -1.67
C ASP A 2 13.23 17.83 -1.53
N SER A 3 12.46 18.92 -1.36
CA SER A 3 11.02 18.87 -1.12
C SER A 3 10.17 18.63 -2.38
N ARG A 4 10.78 18.31 -3.52
CA ARG A 4 10.08 18.11 -4.80
C ARG A 4 9.10 16.96 -4.78
N MET A 5 9.35 15.93 -3.95
CA MET A 5 8.47 14.80 -3.75
C MET A 5 7.02 15.21 -3.43
N PHE A 6 6.83 16.32 -2.72
CA PHE A 6 5.50 16.84 -2.38
C PHE A 6 4.98 17.93 -3.35
N ALA A 7 5.77 18.32 -4.34
CA ALA A 7 5.38 19.35 -5.31
C ALA A 7 4.51 18.79 -6.45
N GLY A 8 4.63 17.51 -6.76
CA GLY A 8 3.88 16.84 -7.80
C GLY A 8 2.66 16.07 -7.29
N LYS A 9 2.20 15.11 -8.10
CA LYS A 9 1.04 14.27 -7.80
C LYS A 9 1.47 12.92 -7.22
N SER A 10 0.65 12.43 -6.29
CA SER A 10 0.72 11.05 -5.83
C SER A 10 -0.19 10.17 -6.69
N LEU A 11 0.39 9.24 -7.44
CA LEU A 11 -0.37 8.23 -8.16
C LEU A 11 -0.79 7.15 -7.19
N ARG A 12 -2.10 7.01 -7.01
CA ARG A 12 -2.70 6.02 -6.12
C ARG A 12 -3.45 4.98 -6.93
N LEU A 13 -3.04 3.73 -6.79
CA LEU A 13 -3.72 2.59 -7.40
C LEU A 13 -4.35 1.73 -6.31
N GLY A 14 -5.67 1.61 -6.36
CA GLY A 14 -6.46 0.83 -5.43
C GLY A 14 -7.57 0.04 -6.14
N GLY A 15 -8.34 -0.68 -5.35
CA GLY A 15 -9.46 -1.48 -5.81
C GLY A 15 -10.62 -0.65 -6.39
N SER A 16 -11.78 -1.25 -6.44
CA SER A 16 -13.00 -0.66 -6.97
C SER A 16 -14.10 -0.57 -5.92
N LEU A 17 -15.04 0.34 -6.14
CA LEU A 17 -16.28 0.43 -5.37
C LEU A 17 -17.44 -0.14 -6.17
N GLN A 18 -18.26 -0.95 -5.50
CA GLN A 18 -19.54 -1.42 -6.00
C GLN A 18 -20.64 -0.90 -5.08
N LYS A 19 -21.86 -0.77 -5.63
CA LYS A 19 -23.04 -0.51 -4.81
C LYS A 19 -23.74 -1.82 -4.53
N ASP A 20 -24.01 -2.09 -3.27
CA ASP A 20 -24.92 -3.18 -2.91
C ASP A 20 -26.32 -2.90 -3.46
N GLY A 21 -26.85 -3.87 -4.23
CA GLY A 21 -28.12 -3.72 -4.91
C GLY A 21 -29.35 -3.65 -3.98
N GLY A 22 -29.20 -4.05 -2.70
CA GLY A 22 -30.30 -4.08 -1.72
C GLY A 22 -30.37 -2.85 -0.82
N THR A 23 -29.24 -2.39 -0.35
CA THR A 23 -29.16 -1.30 0.65
C THR A 23 -28.67 0.03 0.08
N GLY A 24 -28.13 0.03 -1.15
CA GLY A 24 -27.44 1.18 -1.72
C GLY A 24 -26.10 1.51 -1.04
N ALA A 25 -25.67 0.69 -0.08
CA ALA A 25 -24.37 0.85 0.60
C ALA A 25 -23.22 0.68 -0.39
N LYS A 26 -22.16 1.44 -0.17
CA LYS A 26 -20.92 1.27 -0.95
C LYS A 26 -20.11 0.15 -0.33
N CYS A 27 -19.84 -0.88 -1.10
CA CYS A 27 -18.98 -2.00 -0.76
C CYS A 27 -17.76 -2.01 -1.68
N GLY A 28 -16.60 -2.41 -1.18
CA GLY A 28 -15.39 -2.49 -2.00
C GLY A 28 -14.15 -2.71 -1.16
N ASP A 29 -13.02 -2.78 -1.85
CA ASP A 29 -11.72 -2.88 -1.19
C ASP A 29 -11.45 -1.70 -0.26
N LEU A 30 -10.69 -1.94 0.81
CA LEU A 30 -10.28 -0.89 1.75
C LEU A 30 -9.70 0.34 1.05
N SER A 31 -8.82 0.13 0.08
CA SER A 31 -8.20 1.22 -0.69
C SER A 31 -9.22 2.08 -1.43
N ALA A 32 -10.27 1.48 -1.98
CA ALA A 32 -11.34 2.20 -2.64
C ALA A 32 -12.21 3.00 -1.65
N ILE A 33 -12.48 2.43 -0.46
CA ILE A 33 -13.19 3.11 0.62
C ILE A 33 -12.37 4.31 1.10
N LEU A 34 -11.08 4.13 1.35
CA LEU A 34 -10.17 5.22 1.74
C LEU A 34 -10.11 6.32 0.68
N MET A 35 -9.96 5.97 -0.59
CA MET A 35 -9.96 6.94 -1.68
C MET A 35 -11.29 7.71 -1.78
N SER A 36 -12.43 7.05 -1.55
CA SER A 36 -13.75 7.70 -1.59
C SER A 36 -13.93 8.73 -0.46
N ASN A 37 -13.21 8.55 0.65
CA ASN A 37 -13.26 9.43 1.83
C ASN A 37 -12.05 10.36 1.94
N THR A 38 -11.17 10.38 0.95
CA THR A 38 -9.99 11.25 0.95
C THR A 38 -10.40 12.73 1.06
N PRO A 39 -9.78 13.53 1.93
CA PRO A 39 -10.02 14.97 2.02
C PRO A 39 -9.73 15.68 0.68
N LYS A 40 -10.46 16.75 0.39
CA LYS A 40 -10.33 17.49 -0.88
C LYS A 40 -8.90 17.94 -1.19
N TRP A 41 -8.17 18.39 -0.18
CA TRP A 41 -6.76 18.82 -0.36
C TRP A 41 -5.85 17.68 -0.81
N ALA A 42 -6.04 16.48 -0.26
CA ALA A 42 -5.27 15.30 -0.63
C ALA A 42 -5.67 14.76 -2.02
N ASP A 43 -6.94 14.90 -2.40
CA ASP A 43 -7.39 14.62 -3.76
C ASP A 43 -6.73 15.54 -4.79
N MET A 44 -6.58 16.83 -4.47
CA MET A 44 -5.90 17.78 -5.36
C MET A 44 -4.43 17.42 -5.60
N CYS A 45 -3.80 16.75 -4.65
CA CYS A 45 -2.42 16.25 -4.76
C CYS A 45 -2.31 14.83 -5.34
N SER A 46 -3.42 14.25 -5.83
CA SER A 46 -3.47 12.86 -6.26
C SER A 46 -3.84 12.71 -7.74
N THR A 47 -3.49 11.57 -8.31
CA THR A 47 -3.86 11.16 -9.67
C THR A 47 -4.10 9.63 -9.69
N PRO A 48 -4.96 9.07 -10.57
CA PRO A 48 -5.92 9.79 -11.41
C PRO A 48 -7.03 10.43 -10.57
N PRO A 49 -7.93 11.21 -11.18
CA PRO A 49 -9.13 11.71 -10.52
C PRO A 49 -9.98 10.59 -9.94
N ARG A 50 -10.70 10.88 -8.84
CA ARG A 50 -11.47 9.88 -8.08
C ARG A 50 -12.46 9.07 -8.92
N ASN A 51 -13.11 9.70 -9.89
CA ASN A 51 -14.07 9.04 -10.79
C ASN A 51 -13.41 7.93 -11.62
N THR A 52 -12.18 8.13 -12.08
CA THR A 52 -11.39 7.13 -12.81
C THR A 52 -10.79 6.11 -11.86
N ALA A 53 -10.23 6.56 -10.72
CA ALA A 53 -9.61 5.68 -9.73
C ALA A 53 -10.57 4.62 -9.17
N LEU A 54 -11.88 4.91 -9.08
CA LEU A 54 -12.91 4.04 -8.52
C LEU A 54 -13.73 3.25 -9.53
N LEU A 55 -13.39 3.30 -10.82
CA LEU A 55 -14.04 2.47 -11.85
C LEU A 55 -13.97 0.99 -11.47
N ALA A 56 -15.08 0.29 -11.67
CA ALA A 56 -15.21 -1.13 -11.36
C ALA A 56 -14.63 -2.04 -12.45
N ASP A 57 -14.86 -1.69 -13.72
CA ASP A 57 -14.35 -2.46 -14.85
C ASP A 57 -12.87 -2.15 -15.08
N TRP A 58 -12.03 -3.15 -14.88
CA TRP A 58 -10.58 -3.03 -15.06
C TRP A 58 -10.18 -2.78 -16.53
N ASN A 59 -10.93 -3.32 -17.48
CA ASN A 59 -10.63 -3.13 -18.90
C ASN A 59 -10.89 -1.69 -19.36
N GLU A 60 -11.84 -1.00 -18.75
CA GLU A 60 -12.07 0.43 -18.93
C GLU A 60 -11.11 1.27 -18.08
N LYS A 61 -10.91 0.88 -16.83
CA LYS A 61 -10.12 1.61 -15.84
C LYS A 61 -8.68 1.76 -16.26
N LEU A 62 -8.01 0.66 -16.63
CA LEU A 62 -6.57 0.65 -16.88
C LEU A 62 -6.14 1.57 -18.04
N PRO A 63 -6.73 1.52 -19.24
CA PRO A 63 -6.37 2.43 -20.33
C PRO A 63 -6.61 3.89 -19.97
N ARG A 64 -7.77 4.18 -19.38
CA ARG A 64 -8.16 5.54 -18.98
C ARG A 64 -7.23 6.10 -17.91
N MET A 65 -6.87 5.29 -16.91
CA MET A 65 -5.86 5.67 -15.92
C MET A 65 -4.53 6.00 -16.60
N ALA A 66 -4.03 5.14 -17.48
CA ALA A 66 -2.75 5.33 -18.14
C ALA A 66 -2.70 6.65 -18.93
N GLU A 67 -3.76 6.99 -19.67
CA GLU A 67 -3.85 8.26 -20.39
C GLU A 67 -3.90 9.47 -19.46
N GLU A 68 -4.67 9.42 -18.36
CA GLU A 68 -4.80 10.53 -17.44
C GLU A 68 -3.52 10.78 -16.63
N VAL A 69 -2.90 9.69 -16.12
CA VAL A 69 -1.70 9.83 -15.27
C VAL A 69 -0.44 10.18 -16.07
N SER A 70 -0.37 9.79 -17.35
CA SER A 70 0.77 10.13 -18.22
C SER A 70 0.95 11.64 -18.41
N ARG A 71 -0.12 12.43 -18.25
CA ARG A 71 -0.12 13.89 -18.38
C ARG A 71 0.17 14.63 -17.07
N ALA A 72 0.24 13.90 -15.96
CA ALA A 72 0.48 14.48 -14.64
C ALA A 72 1.97 14.44 -14.29
N ASP A 73 2.43 15.40 -13.50
CA ASP A 73 3.76 15.36 -12.87
C ASP A 73 3.69 14.45 -11.65
N VAL A 74 3.92 13.13 -11.87
CA VAL A 74 3.89 12.13 -10.81
C VAL A 74 5.24 12.08 -10.11
N THR A 75 5.22 12.32 -8.81
CA THR A 75 6.41 12.28 -7.95
C THR A 75 6.41 11.10 -6.99
N THR A 76 5.23 10.55 -6.70
CA THR A 76 5.10 9.40 -5.79
C THR A 76 4.09 8.38 -6.33
N LEU A 77 4.37 7.11 -6.06
CA LEU A 77 3.48 5.98 -6.32
C LEU A 77 3.00 5.39 -4.98
N ALA A 78 1.74 4.94 -4.93
CA ALA A 78 1.20 4.21 -3.79
C ALA A 78 0.27 3.08 -4.26
N GLY A 79 0.52 1.86 -3.81
CA GLY A 79 -0.29 0.69 -4.17
C GLY A 79 0.42 -0.64 -4.11
N VAL A 80 -0.29 -1.68 -4.53
CA VAL A 80 0.25 -3.05 -4.57
C VAL A 80 1.21 -3.20 -5.75
N PRO A 81 2.42 -3.75 -5.56
CA PRO A 81 3.46 -3.83 -6.60
C PRO A 81 3.01 -4.49 -7.90
N SER A 82 2.29 -5.61 -7.83
CA SER A 82 1.84 -6.32 -9.04
C SER A 82 0.92 -5.47 -9.92
N TRP A 83 -0.06 -4.82 -9.32
CA TRP A 83 -1.02 -3.97 -10.02
C TRP A 83 -0.38 -2.68 -10.54
N MET A 84 0.49 -2.07 -9.74
CA MET A 84 1.23 -0.88 -10.15
C MET A 84 2.10 -1.17 -11.37
N LEU A 85 2.79 -2.31 -11.41
CA LEU A 85 3.62 -2.70 -12.56
C LEU A 85 2.79 -2.84 -13.85
N VAL A 86 1.58 -3.39 -13.76
CA VAL A 86 0.65 -3.46 -14.91
C VAL A 86 0.29 -2.06 -15.41
N LEU A 87 -0.01 -1.13 -14.50
CA LEU A 87 -0.30 0.25 -14.89
C LEU A 87 0.92 0.95 -15.49
N LEU A 88 2.11 0.79 -14.92
CA LEU A 88 3.34 1.39 -15.46
C LEU A 88 3.63 0.91 -16.89
N ASN A 89 3.49 -0.40 -17.15
CA ASN A 89 3.65 -0.93 -18.51
C ASN A 89 2.60 -0.35 -19.47
N LYS A 90 1.34 -0.16 -19.01
CA LYS A 90 0.31 0.48 -19.84
C LYS A 90 0.59 1.96 -20.11
N VAL A 91 1.18 2.67 -19.15
CA VAL A 91 1.65 4.06 -19.34
C VAL A 91 2.75 4.11 -20.42
N LEU A 92 3.72 3.20 -20.39
CA LEU A 92 4.77 3.12 -21.40
C LEU A 92 4.20 2.83 -22.79
N GLU A 93 3.24 1.90 -22.87
CA GLU A 93 2.54 1.59 -24.13
C GLU A 93 1.83 2.82 -24.72
N VAL A 94 1.06 3.56 -23.89
CA VAL A 94 0.29 4.73 -24.33
C VAL A 94 1.20 5.91 -24.69
N THR A 95 2.33 6.05 -24.02
CA THR A 95 3.26 7.18 -24.23
C THR A 95 4.36 6.88 -25.27
N GLU A 96 4.46 5.61 -25.71
CA GLU A 96 5.53 5.13 -26.60
C GLU A 96 6.93 5.45 -26.05
N LYS A 97 7.11 5.34 -24.71
CA LYS A 97 8.38 5.58 -24.02
C LYS A 97 9.04 4.27 -23.59
N ASP A 98 10.37 4.30 -23.51
CA ASP A 98 11.18 3.11 -23.16
C ASP A 98 11.15 2.84 -21.63
N ASP A 99 11.06 3.90 -20.83
CA ASP A 99 11.02 3.81 -19.37
C ASP A 99 10.22 4.95 -18.72
N ILE A 100 9.86 4.77 -17.47
CA ILE A 100 9.00 5.70 -16.71
C ILE A 100 9.69 7.03 -16.40
N THR A 101 11.01 7.08 -16.36
CA THR A 101 11.72 8.35 -16.10
C THR A 101 11.56 9.36 -17.24
N GLN A 102 11.26 8.87 -18.45
CA GLN A 102 10.94 9.72 -19.60
C GLN A 102 9.52 10.28 -19.55
N VAL A 103 8.62 9.63 -18.79
CA VAL A 103 7.25 10.10 -18.56
C VAL A 103 7.21 11.01 -17.31
N TRP A 104 7.82 10.54 -16.22
CA TRP A 104 7.83 11.23 -14.92
C TRP A 104 9.25 11.44 -14.40
N PRO A 105 9.95 12.48 -14.88
CA PRO A 105 11.35 12.75 -14.52
C PRO A 105 11.54 13.12 -13.03
N ASN A 106 10.46 13.49 -12.35
CA ASN A 106 10.45 13.86 -10.93
C ASN A 106 9.97 12.72 -9.99
N LEU A 107 9.78 11.51 -10.52
CA LEU A 107 9.38 10.37 -9.71
C LEU A 107 10.51 9.90 -8.79
N GLU A 108 10.27 9.88 -7.48
CA GLU A 108 11.29 9.59 -6.46
C GLU A 108 10.87 8.55 -5.42
N LEU A 109 9.56 8.28 -5.26
CA LEU A 109 9.08 7.42 -4.18
C LEU A 109 8.02 6.42 -4.65
N PHE A 110 8.15 5.18 -4.20
CA PHE A 110 7.07 4.19 -4.23
C PHE A 110 6.82 3.64 -2.82
N MET A 111 5.65 3.96 -2.28
CA MET A 111 5.12 3.34 -1.07
C MET A 111 4.28 2.12 -1.48
N HIS A 112 4.71 0.95 -1.09
CA HIS A 112 4.07 -0.30 -1.49
C HIS A 112 3.75 -1.18 -0.28
N GLY A 113 2.82 -2.12 -0.46
CA GLY A 113 2.45 -3.07 0.57
C GLY A 113 1.49 -4.12 0.03
N GLY A 114 0.99 -4.97 0.91
CA GLY A 114 0.05 -6.04 0.60
C GLY A 114 0.66 -7.32 0.04
N ILE A 115 1.85 -7.26 -0.57
CA ILE A 115 2.60 -8.42 -1.05
C ILE A 115 4.11 -8.18 -0.92
N ASN A 116 4.89 -9.24 -0.81
CA ASN A 116 6.35 -9.16 -0.78
C ASN A 116 6.89 -8.50 -2.05
N PHE A 117 7.69 -7.45 -1.89
CA PHE A 117 8.26 -6.69 -2.99
C PHE A 117 9.46 -7.36 -3.66
N ALA A 118 10.19 -8.23 -2.97
CA ALA A 118 11.45 -8.80 -3.47
C ALA A 118 11.37 -9.42 -4.89
N PRO A 119 10.31 -10.16 -5.26
CA PRO A 119 10.18 -10.71 -6.63
C PRO A 119 10.01 -9.63 -7.72
N TYR A 120 9.53 -8.45 -7.36
CA TYR A 120 9.23 -7.35 -8.28
C TYR A 120 10.38 -6.37 -8.44
N LYS A 121 11.33 -6.35 -7.51
CA LYS A 121 12.39 -5.34 -7.44
C LYS A 121 13.13 -5.15 -8.77
N GLN A 122 13.62 -6.23 -9.38
CA GLN A 122 14.34 -6.15 -10.65
C GLN A 122 13.47 -5.64 -11.82
N LEU A 123 12.18 -5.96 -11.81
CA LEU A 123 11.24 -5.45 -12.82
C LEU A 123 11.05 -3.93 -12.67
N TYR A 124 10.94 -3.46 -11.43
CA TYR A 124 10.84 -2.02 -11.14
C TYR A 124 12.14 -1.27 -11.51
N GLU A 125 13.31 -1.81 -11.18
CA GLU A 125 14.61 -1.24 -11.57
C GLU A 125 14.75 -1.12 -13.10
N LYS A 126 14.16 -2.06 -13.85
CA LYS A 126 14.14 -2.01 -15.31
C LYS A 126 13.15 -0.97 -15.85
N VAL A 127 11.96 -0.88 -15.27
CA VAL A 127 10.88 0.02 -15.72
C VAL A 127 11.13 1.47 -15.27
N ILE A 128 11.79 1.64 -14.11
CA ILE A 128 12.15 2.95 -13.52
C ILE A 128 13.69 2.95 -13.27
N PRO A 129 14.52 3.11 -14.29
CA PRO A 129 15.98 3.08 -14.16
C PRO A 129 16.51 4.39 -13.56
N SER A 130 16.25 4.62 -12.25
CA SER A 130 16.61 5.85 -11.57
C SER A 130 17.26 5.58 -10.20
N ASP A 131 18.46 6.10 -9.99
CA ASP A 131 19.17 6.04 -8.70
C ASP A 131 18.49 6.88 -7.60
N LYS A 132 17.56 7.78 -7.99
CA LYS A 132 16.79 8.59 -7.05
C LYS A 132 15.59 7.85 -6.47
N MET A 133 15.19 6.74 -7.11
CA MET A 133 13.99 6.01 -6.73
C MET A 133 14.14 5.33 -5.37
N ARG A 134 13.19 5.57 -4.49
CA ARG A 134 13.11 5.00 -3.15
C ARG A 134 11.88 4.13 -3.05
N TYR A 135 12.06 2.95 -2.47
CA TYR A 135 10.99 1.97 -2.26
C TYR A 135 10.83 1.79 -0.77
N TYR A 136 9.61 2.02 -0.26
CA TYR A 136 9.26 1.85 1.15
C TYR A 136 8.07 0.92 1.29
N GLU A 137 8.28 -0.13 2.07
CA GLU A 137 7.25 -1.10 2.38
C GLU A 137 6.37 -0.61 3.52
N THR A 138 5.05 -0.90 3.41
CA THR A 138 4.06 -0.62 4.43
C THR A 138 3.31 -1.91 4.76
N TYR A 139 3.01 -2.11 6.04
CA TYR A 139 2.16 -3.20 6.50
C TYR A 139 0.82 -2.64 6.95
N ASN A 140 -0.19 -2.89 6.13
CA ASN A 140 -1.56 -2.50 6.38
C ASN A 140 -2.52 -3.61 5.96
N ALA A 141 -3.63 -3.72 6.67
CA ALA A 141 -4.75 -4.61 6.39
C ALA A 141 -6.07 -3.86 6.52
N SER A 142 -7.20 -4.54 6.31
CA SER A 142 -8.52 -3.94 6.51
C SER A 142 -8.74 -3.50 7.95
N GLU A 143 -8.08 -4.15 8.90
CA GLU A 143 -8.14 -3.94 10.32
C GLU A 143 -7.33 -2.74 10.82
N GLY A 144 -6.33 -2.30 10.06
CA GLY A 144 -5.51 -1.16 10.45
C GLY A 144 -4.24 -0.97 9.63
N PHE A 145 -3.49 0.06 10.00
CA PHE A 145 -2.16 0.34 9.47
C PHE A 145 -1.15 0.08 10.60
N PHE A 146 -0.25 -0.88 10.43
CA PHE A 146 0.52 -1.46 11.53
C PHE A 146 1.99 -1.07 11.55
N ALA A 147 2.63 -1.05 10.39
CA ALA A 147 4.06 -0.76 10.31
C ALA A 147 4.45 -0.15 8.96
N PHE A 148 5.62 0.47 8.91
CA PHE A 148 6.23 0.96 7.68
C PHE A 148 7.76 0.96 7.81
N GLN A 149 8.45 0.88 6.68
CA GLN A 149 9.90 1.11 6.65
C GLN A 149 10.18 2.59 6.94
N ASP A 150 10.99 2.86 7.95
CA ASP A 150 11.43 4.20 8.33
C ASP A 150 12.91 4.45 7.98
N THR A 151 13.65 3.37 7.75
CA THR A 151 15.08 3.41 7.45
C THR A 151 15.35 2.93 6.02
N PRO A 152 16.02 3.72 5.17
CA PRO A 152 16.39 3.32 3.82
C PRO A 152 17.23 2.02 3.84
N HIS A 153 16.92 1.12 2.90
CA HIS A 153 17.59 -0.16 2.71
C HIS A 153 17.45 -1.18 3.86
N SER A 154 16.75 -0.86 4.95
CA SER A 154 16.35 -1.87 5.93
C SER A 154 15.29 -2.81 5.32
N LYS A 155 15.27 -4.05 5.78
CA LYS A 155 14.17 -4.98 5.52
C LYS A 155 13.13 -4.95 6.64
N ASP A 156 13.46 -4.29 7.74
CA ASP A 156 12.60 -4.22 8.91
C ASP A 156 11.65 -3.03 8.80
N MET A 157 10.52 -3.14 9.45
CA MET A 157 9.50 -2.09 9.52
C MET A 157 9.34 -1.63 10.97
N LEU A 158 9.16 -0.34 11.15
CA LEU A 158 8.80 0.25 12.43
C LEU A 158 7.35 -0.07 12.76
N LEU A 159 7.11 -0.83 13.84
CA LEU A 159 5.76 -1.07 14.36
C LEU A 159 5.19 0.20 14.99
N LEU A 160 3.98 0.58 14.60
CA LEU A 160 3.25 1.71 15.17
C LEU A 160 2.54 1.30 16.45
N THR A 161 2.95 1.86 17.60
CA THR A 161 2.43 1.48 18.92
C THR A 161 1.54 2.53 19.57
N ASP A 162 1.39 3.73 18.97
CA ASP A 162 0.78 4.91 19.58
C ASP A 162 -0.51 5.40 18.86
N HIS A 163 -1.10 4.60 17.98
CA HIS A 163 -2.25 5.01 17.15
C HIS A 163 -3.55 4.23 17.45
N GLY A 164 -3.69 3.70 18.66
CA GLY A 164 -4.94 3.09 19.13
C GLY A 164 -5.09 1.61 18.81
N VAL A 165 -4.00 0.93 18.48
CA VAL A 165 -3.93 -0.53 18.34
C VAL A 165 -3.08 -1.10 19.47
N PHE A 166 -3.66 -2.03 20.23
CA PHE A 166 -2.94 -2.85 21.20
C PHE A 166 -2.58 -4.18 20.56
N TYR A 167 -1.31 -4.55 20.63
CA TYR A 167 -0.77 -5.74 20.01
C TYR A 167 -0.47 -6.83 21.02
N GLU A 168 -0.84 -8.06 20.67
CA GLU A 168 -0.42 -9.29 21.31
C GLU A 168 0.19 -10.21 20.24
N PHE A 169 1.15 -11.04 20.64
CA PHE A 169 1.91 -11.89 19.75
C PHE A 169 1.86 -13.34 20.24
N VAL A 170 1.36 -14.25 19.43
CA VAL A 170 1.30 -15.67 19.74
C VAL A 170 2.42 -16.38 18.99
N PRO A 171 3.38 -17.04 19.69
CA PRO A 171 4.40 -17.83 19.01
C PRO A 171 3.77 -18.86 18.08
N MET A 172 4.21 -18.92 16.83
CA MET A 172 3.63 -19.86 15.85
C MET A 172 3.72 -21.32 16.31
N ALA A 173 4.74 -21.68 17.08
CA ALA A 173 4.88 -23.02 17.66
C ALA A 173 3.81 -23.37 18.72
N GLU A 174 3.07 -22.37 19.20
CA GLU A 174 2.01 -22.54 20.21
C GLU A 174 0.60 -22.29 19.67
N LEU A 175 0.46 -21.93 18.41
CA LEU A 175 -0.81 -21.48 17.83
C LEU A 175 -1.93 -22.54 17.94
N ASP A 176 -1.56 -23.82 17.78
CA ASP A 176 -2.49 -24.96 17.82
C ASP A 176 -2.78 -25.48 19.24
N ARG A 177 -2.20 -24.85 20.28
CA ARG A 177 -2.48 -25.26 21.67
C ARG A 177 -3.87 -24.80 22.08
N GLU A 178 -4.51 -25.53 22.98
CA GLU A 178 -5.81 -25.17 23.56
C GLU A 178 -5.78 -23.79 24.24
N SER A 179 -4.64 -23.41 24.83
CA SER A 179 -4.41 -22.10 25.47
C SER A 179 -3.02 -21.57 25.09
N PRO A 180 -2.87 -21.01 23.92
CA PRO A 180 -1.60 -20.42 23.50
C PRO A 180 -1.26 -19.18 24.32
N ARG A 181 0.03 -18.94 24.59
CA ARG A 181 0.47 -17.72 25.26
C ARG A 181 0.33 -16.55 24.29
N ALA A 182 -0.26 -15.47 24.74
CA ALA A 182 -0.24 -14.19 24.05
C ALA A 182 0.74 -13.26 24.78
N LEU A 183 1.78 -12.84 24.07
CA LEU A 183 2.86 -12.01 24.58
C LEU A 183 2.62 -10.55 24.23
N THR A 184 2.99 -9.66 25.10
CA THR A 184 3.09 -8.22 24.78
C THR A 184 4.37 -7.93 23.99
N LEU A 185 4.49 -6.73 23.41
CA LEU A 185 5.68 -6.30 22.66
C LEU A 185 6.99 -6.39 23.50
N GLY A 186 6.90 -6.16 24.81
CA GLY A 186 8.06 -6.25 25.70
C GLY A 186 8.53 -7.68 26.00
N GLU A 187 7.76 -8.69 25.61
CA GLU A 187 8.02 -10.12 25.89
C GLU A 187 8.41 -10.91 24.64
N VAL A 188 8.37 -10.29 23.44
CA VAL A 188 8.76 -10.96 22.21
C VAL A 188 10.26 -11.14 22.09
N GLU A 189 10.68 -12.21 21.44
CA GLU A 189 12.07 -12.54 21.18
C GLU A 189 12.42 -12.36 19.71
N THR A 190 13.63 -11.82 19.45
CA THR A 190 14.13 -11.70 18.06
C THR A 190 14.34 -13.07 17.43
N GLY A 191 14.05 -13.17 16.14
CA GLY A 191 14.21 -14.41 15.38
C GLY A 191 13.06 -15.38 15.49
N VAL A 192 12.03 -15.11 16.32
CA VAL A 192 10.85 -15.94 16.48
C VAL A 192 9.69 -15.42 15.60
N ASN A 193 8.91 -16.31 15.00
CA ASN A 193 7.71 -15.97 14.26
C ASN A 193 6.48 -15.97 15.18
N TYR A 194 5.66 -14.94 15.03
CA TYR A 194 4.44 -14.74 15.81
C TYR A 194 3.24 -14.52 14.92
N ALA A 195 2.09 -15.08 15.29
CA ALA A 195 0.80 -14.64 14.80
C ALA A 195 0.43 -13.33 15.50
N VAL A 196 -0.10 -12.37 14.73
CA VAL A 196 -0.48 -11.05 15.24
C VAL A 196 -1.92 -11.07 15.71
N VAL A 197 -2.13 -10.65 16.95
CA VAL A 197 -3.44 -10.45 17.57
C VAL A 197 -3.58 -8.98 17.94
N ILE A 198 -4.70 -8.36 17.61
CA ILE A 198 -4.93 -6.94 17.85
C ILE A 198 -6.21 -6.68 18.66
N SER A 199 -6.14 -5.62 19.45
CA SER A 199 -7.34 -4.97 20.00
C SER A 199 -7.32 -3.51 19.58
N THR A 200 -8.45 -3.01 19.06
CA THR A 200 -8.53 -1.66 18.50
C THR A 200 -9.67 -0.87 19.13
N ASN A 201 -9.53 0.44 19.13
CA ASN A 201 -10.61 1.37 19.52
C ASN A 201 -11.81 1.34 18.54
N GLY A 202 -11.65 0.72 17.36
CA GLY A 202 -12.72 0.46 16.39
C GLY A 202 -13.60 -0.75 16.73
N GLY A 203 -13.32 -1.46 17.85
CA GLY A 203 -14.16 -2.56 18.35
C GLY A 203 -13.66 -3.97 18.07
N LEU A 204 -12.47 -4.17 17.55
CA LEU A 204 -11.84 -5.48 17.49
C LEU A 204 -11.24 -5.80 18.87
N TRP A 205 -11.53 -6.97 19.39
CA TRP A 205 -11.02 -7.44 20.69
C TRP A 205 -10.31 -8.76 20.50
N ARG A 206 -8.97 -8.76 20.75
CA ARG A 206 -8.10 -9.92 20.60
C ARG A 206 -8.33 -10.67 19.28
N TYR A 207 -8.44 -9.88 18.22
CA TYR A 207 -8.70 -10.38 16.88
C TYR A 207 -7.41 -10.85 16.23
N MET A 208 -7.38 -12.11 15.78
CA MET A 208 -6.26 -12.68 15.04
C MET A 208 -6.39 -12.30 13.57
N ILE A 209 -5.44 -11.50 13.06
CA ILE A 209 -5.47 -10.99 11.68
C ILE A 209 -5.28 -12.13 10.67
N GLY A 210 -4.49 -13.14 11.03
CA GLY A 210 -4.07 -14.24 10.13
C GLY A 210 -2.67 -14.03 9.56
N ASP A 211 -2.06 -12.89 9.80
CA ASP A 211 -0.69 -12.58 9.39
C ASP A 211 0.34 -13.00 10.45
N THR A 212 1.57 -13.17 10.00
CA THR A 212 2.71 -13.46 10.87
C THR A 212 3.79 -12.40 10.75
N VAL A 213 4.44 -12.12 11.87
CA VAL A 213 5.57 -11.19 11.96
C VAL A 213 6.77 -11.86 12.63
N ARG A 214 7.94 -11.33 12.36
CA ARG A 214 9.18 -11.75 12.99
C ARG A 214 9.94 -10.52 13.45
N PHE A 215 10.37 -10.51 14.68
CA PHE A 215 11.19 -9.46 15.26
C PHE A 215 12.68 -9.76 15.11
#